data_a907606c1d2a799b8ba7e7c43c04e84d
#
_entry.id   a907606c1d2a799b8ba7e7c43c04e84d
#
_cell.length_a   1.000
_cell.length_b   1.000
_cell.length_c   1.000
_cell.angle_alpha   90.00
_cell.angle_beta   90.00
_cell.angle_gamma   90.00
#
_symmetry.space_group_name_H-M   'P 1'
#
loop_
_entity.id
_entity.type
_entity.pdbx_description
1 polymer ?
#
loop_
_entity_poly.entity_id
_entity_poly.type
_entity_poly.pdbx_seq_one_letter_code
_entity_poly.pdbx_strand_id
1 'polypeptide(L)'
;MSLAPTLSVVVPCYNEQEVLPEFHARLVPVMDALGWPWEVVYVNDGSRDTTFAVMSDLAARDARVALVNLSRNFGKEIALTAGLDHARATHGVVVIDADLQDPPEVIPALVAAAQEGFDIAYAQRSIRHGENWLKRTTASMFYRVMQRLGGKVQLPRDTGDFRYMSRRSLDALLTMREQHRFMKGLFAWVGFPSVAVPYERAPRAAGETKWNYWKLWNLSLEGITSFTVAPLKIATYLGLATAFFAGLYLLQLVVRTLFFGNPTAGYPSLMAVVLFLGGVQLMTLGIIGEYLGRIFNETKGRPLYLVERHLPSTADREVSRRPAA
;
A
#
# COMPACT_ATOMS: atom_id res chain seq x y z
N MET A 1 -21.73 11.27 -28.50
CA MET A 1 -20.47 10.85 -27.92
C MET A 1 -20.61 10.92 -26.43
N SER A 2 -20.49 9.80 -25.72
CA SER A 2 -20.51 9.77 -24.26
C SER A 2 -19.25 10.51 -23.77
N LEU A 3 -19.43 11.56 -22.99
CA LEU A 3 -18.30 12.28 -22.39
C LEU A 3 -17.84 11.47 -21.17
N ALA A 4 -16.71 10.81 -21.29
CA ALA A 4 -16.08 10.14 -20.12
C ALA A 4 -15.91 11.15 -18.97
N PRO A 5 -16.04 10.74 -17.69
CA PRO A 5 -15.83 11.64 -16.55
C PRO A 5 -14.44 12.25 -16.59
N THR A 6 -14.32 13.49 -16.15
CA THR A 6 -13.03 14.18 -16.04
C THR A 6 -12.25 13.66 -14.84
N LEU A 7 -12.95 13.43 -13.71
CA LEU A 7 -12.39 12.90 -12.47
C LEU A 7 -13.10 11.61 -12.05
N SER A 8 -12.34 10.63 -11.53
CA SER A 8 -12.88 9.48 -10.80
C SER A 8 -12.40 9.52 -9.35
N VAL A 9 -13.31 9.30 -8.41
CA VAL A 9 -12.98 9.11 -6.99
C VAL A 9 -13.02 7.62 -6.70
N VAL A 10 -11.92 7.03 -6.27
CA VAL A 10 -11.80 5.59 -5.99
C VAL A 10 -11.84 5.36 -4.48
N VAL A 11 -12.80 4.56 -4.03
CA VAL A 11 -13.08 4.33 -2.60
C VAL A 11 -13.16 2.83 -2.32
N PRO A 12 -12.10 2.21 -1.78
CA PRO A 12 -12.15 0.83 -1.33
C PRO A 12 -12.97 0.73 -0.02
N CYS A 13 -13.86 -0.25 0.07
CA CYS A 13 -14.77 -0.45 1.19
C CYS A 13 -14.76 -1.89 1.67
N TYR A 14 -14.67 -2.08 2.99
CA TYR A 14 -14.80 -3.38 3.65
C TYR A 14 -15.46 -3.25 5.01
N ASN A 15 -16.74 -3.67 5.13
CA ASN A 15 -17.59 -3.50 6.32
C ASN A 15 -17.68 -2.03 6.74
N GLU A 16 -18.22 -1.18 5.84
CA GLU A 16 -18.37 0.26 6.00
C GLU A 16 -19.84 0.71 5.89
N GLN A 17 -20.80 -0.19 6.18
CA GLN A 17 -22.24 0.07 6.07
C GLN A 17 -22.71 1.32 6.82
N GLU A 18 -22.07 1.63 7.97
CA GLU A 18 -22.50 2.74 8.83
C GLU A 18 -21.99 4.09 8.33
N VAL A 19 -20.79 4.12 7.73
CA VAL A 19 -20.10 5.37 7.38
C VAL A 19 -20.34 5.77 5.93
N LEU A 20 -20.56 4.79 5.04
CA LEU A 20 -20.64 5.03 3.61
C LEU A 20 -21.75 6.01 3.18
N PRO A 21 -22.96 6.02 3.77
CA PRO A 21 -23.99 7.00 3.42
C PRO A 21 -23.56 8.45 3.76
N GLU A 22 -22.94 8.65 4.91
CA GLU A 22 -22.43 9.97 5.33
C GLU A 22 -21.25 10.39 4.46
N PHE A 23 -20.33 9.48 4.16
CA PHE A 23 -19.24 9.74 3.24
C PHE A 23 -19.73 10.22 1.88
N HIS A 24 -20.71 9.52 1.29
CA HIS A 24 -21.28 9.88 0.00
C HIS A 24 -21.98 11.25 0.06
N ALA A 25 -22.73 11.52 1.11
CA ALA A 25 -23.42 12.80 1.31
C ALA A 25 -22.46 13.99 1.43
N ARG A 26 -21.25 13.78 1.99
CA ARG A 26 -20.19 14.80 2.06
C ARG A 26 -19.40 14.92 0.76
N LEU A 27 -19.17 13.80 0.07
CA LEU A 27 -18.40 13.79 -1.18
C LEU A 27 -19.11 14.56 -2.30
N VAL A 28 -20.43 14.35 -2.46
CA VAL A 28 -21.22 14.89 -3.58
C VAL A 28 -21.09 16.42 -3.69
N PRO A 29 -21.39 17.23 -2.65
CA PRO A 29 -21.30 18.69 -2.77
C PRO A 29 -19.87 19.19 -3.05
N VAL A 30 -18.85 18.49 -2.53
CA VAL A 30 -17.44 18.84 -2.76
C VAL A 30 -17.08 18.64 -4.23
N MET A 31 -17.49 17.50 -4.80
CA MET A 31 -17.20 17.19 -6.21
C MET A 31 -18.02 18.07 -7.17
N ASP A 32 -19.28 18.36 -6.83
CA ASP A 32 -20.13 19.24 -7.63
C ASP A 32 -19.60 20.68 -7.67
N ALA A 33 -19.00 21.14 -6.58
CA ALA A 33 -18.38 22.46 -6.51
C ALA A 33 -17.15 22.62 -7.42
N LEU A 34 -16.50 21.52 -7.82
CA LEU A 34 -15.38 21.55 -8.80
C LEU A 34 -15.86 21.89 -10.22
N GLY A 35 -17.14 21.71 -10.53
CA GLY A 35 -17.72 22.00 -11.83
C GLY A 35 -17.25 21.09 -12.97
N TRP A 36 -16.56 19.98 -12.67
CA TRP A 36 -16.11 18.99 -13.64
C TRP A 36 -17.02 17.77 -13.65
N PRO A 37 -17.22 17.12 -14.82
CA PRO A 37 -17.84 15.79 -14.85
C PRO A 37 -17.03 14.80 -14.00
N TRP A 38 -17.71 14.09 -13.10
CA TRP A 38 -17.03 13.17 -12.19
C TRP A 38 -17.83 11.88 -11.96
N GLU A 39 -17.15 10.85 -11.51
CA GLU A 39 -17.71 9.61 -11.02
C GLU A 39 -17.08 9.20 -9.71
N VAL A 40 -17.76 8.35 -8.94
CA VAL A 40 -17.20 7.64 -7.81
C VAL A 40 -17.25 6.14 -8.07
N VAL A 41 -16.13 5.46 -7.84
CA VAL A 41 -15.96 4.01 -7.98
C VAL A 41 -15.85 3.42 -6.59
N TYR A 42 -16.95 2.89 -6.06
CA TYR A 42 -16.95 2.12 -4.82
C TYR A 42 -16.53 0.69 -5.10
N VAL A 43 -15.54 0.19 -4.34
CA VAL A 43 -15.07 -1.19 -4.46
C VAL A 43 -15.41 -1.95 -3.19
N ASN A 44 -16.32 -2.91 -3.29
CA ASN A 44 -16.61 -3.83 -2.20
C ASN A 44 -15.59 -4.97 -2.16
N ASP A 45 -14.75 -4.98 -1.13
CA ASP A 45 -13.72 -6.02 -0.92
C ASP A 45 -14.30 -7.22 -0.14
N GLY A 46 -15.39 -7.79 -0.65
CA GLY A 46 -16.02 -8.97 -0.05
C GLY A 46 -16.52 -8.72 1.38
N SER A 47 -17.23 -7.63 1.61
CA SER A 47 -17.85 -7.30 2.92
C SER A 47 -18.78 -8.38 3.40
N ARG A 48 -18.88 -8.55 4.72
CA ARG A 48 -19.75 -9.54 5.38
C ARG A 48 -21.01 -8.93 5.96
N ASP A 49 -21.09 -7.61 5.97
CA ASP A 49 -22.22 -6.80 6.42
C ASP A 49 -23.07 -6.31 5.23
N THR A 50 -23.92 -5.33 5.43
CA THR A 50 -24.80 -4.77 4.40
C THR A 50 -24.12 -3.71 3.51
N THR A 51 -22.78 -3.55 3.55
CA THR A 51 -22.05 -2.56 2.74
C THR A 51 -22.40 -2.66 1.25
N PHE A 52 -22.45 -3.87 0.69
CA PHE A 52 -22.80 -4.06 -0.72
C PHE A 52 -24.22 -3.60 -1.04
N ALA A 53 -25.18 -3.83 -0.14
CA ALA A 53 -26.56 -3.36 -0.31
C ALA A 53 -26.64 -1.82 -0.30
N VAL A 54 -25.90 -1.18 0.64
CA VAL A 54 -25.79 0.28 0.71
C VAL A 54 -25.19 0.85 -0.59
N MET A 55 -24.11 0.28 -1.10
CA MET A 55 -23.51 0.69 -2.36
C MET A 55 -24.48 0.56 -3.53
N SER A 56 -25.24 -0.55 -3.58
CA SER A 56 -26.22 -0.81 -4.64
C SER A 56 -27.36 0.22 -4.62
N ASP A 57 -27.79 0.61 -3.43
CA ASP A 57 -28.80 1.66 -3.24
C ASP A 57 -28.26 3.04 -3.66
N LEU A 58 -27.03 3.37 -3.32
CA LEU A 58 -26.36 4.59 -3.80
C LEU A 58 -26.26 4.61 -5.33
N ALA A 59 -25.86 3.51 -5.96
CA ALA A 59 -25.78 3.41 -7.42
C ALA A 59 -27.13 3.49 -8.12
N ALA A 60 -28.21 3.08 -7.44
CA ALA A 60 -29.57 3.22 -7.96
C ALA A 60 -30.09 4.68 -7.92
N ARG A 61 -29.61 5.48 -6.95
CA ARG A 61 -30.03 6.87 -6.73
C ARG A 61 -29.12 7.91 -7.41
N ASP A 62 -27.87 7.59 -7.61
CA ASP A 62 -26.88 8.50 -8.22
C ASP A 62 -26.23 7.84 -9.43
N ALA A 63 -26.50 8.36 -10.61
CA ALA A 63 -25.96 7.88 -11.89
C ALA A 63 -24.43 7.96 -11.99
N ARG A 64 -23.76 8.74 -11.11
CA ARG A 64 -22.32 8.92 -11.05
C ARG A 64 -21.61 7.80 -10.27
N VAL A 65 -22.37 6.96 -9.57
CA VAL A 65 -21.81 5.85 -8.79
C VAL A 65 -21.54 4.66 -9.69
N ALA A 66 -20.29 4.26 -9.77
CA ALA A 66 -19.85 2.97 -10.26
C ALA A 66 -19.58 2.02 -9.09
N LEU A 67 -19.87 0.73 -9.26
CA LEU A 67 -19.73 -0.27 -8.24
C LEU A 67 -18.92 -1.46 -8.77
N VAL A 68 -17.87 -1.85 -8.05
CA VAL A 68 -17.07 -3.05 -8.30
C VAL A 68 -17.20 -3.96 -7.09
N ASN A 69 -17.83 -5.12 -7.26
CA ASN A 69 -17.94 -6.14 -6.23
C ASN A 69 -16.92 -7.24 -6.46
N LEU A 70 -16.00 -7.42 -5.54
CA LEU A 70 -15.00 -8.49 -5.62
C LEU A 70 -15.60 -9.80 -5.10
N SER A 71 -15.18 -10.93 -5.68
CA SER A 71 -15.71 -12.27 -5.36
C SER A 71 -15.42 -12.72 -3.91
N ARG A 72 -14.45 -12.11 -3.25
CA ARG A 72 -14.07 -12.33 -1.84
C ARG A 72 -13.24 -11.15 -1.34
N ASN A 73 -12.86 -11.15 -0.07
CA ASN A 73 -11.87 -10.22 0.44
C ASN A 73 -10.48 -10.57 -0.12
N PHE A 74 -9.88 -9.61 -0.85
CA PHE A 74 -8.52 -9.67 -1.40
C PHE A 74 -7.56 -8.73 -0.67
N GLY A 75 -8.07 -7.86 0.20
CA GLY A 75 -7.32 -6.86 0.95
C GLY A 75 -7.35 -5.46 0.30
N LYS A 76 -7.16 -4.44 1.15
CA LYS A 76 -7.31 -3.02 0.79
C LYS A 76 -6.49 -2.63 -0.45
N GLU A 77 -5.23 -3.05 -0.53
CA GLU A 77 -4.31 -2.70 -1.63
C GLU A 77 -4.82 -3.23 -2.98
N ILE A 78 -5.38 -4.42 -2.98
CA ILE A 78 -5.97 -5.06 -4.16
C ILE A 78 -7.31 -4.42 -4.50
N ALA A 79 -8.17 -4.15 -3.52
CA ALA A 79 -9.44 -3.45 -3.75
C ALA A 79 -9.20 -2.06 -4.35
N LEU A 80 -8.20 -1.33 -3.84
CA LEU A 80 -7.79 -0.05 -4.41
C LEU A 80 -7.35 -0.22 -5.88
N THR A 81 -6.54 -1.24 -6.17
CA THR A 81 -6.13 -1.55 -7.54
C THR A 81 -7.33 -1.81 -8.45
N ALA A 82 -8.30 -2.60 -7.98
CA ALA A 82 -9.51 -2.88 -8.74
C ALA A 82 -10.30 -1.59 -9.04
N GLY A 83 -10.40 -0.69 -8.09
CA GLY A 83 -11.03 0.62 -8.30
C GLY A 83 -10.31 1.47 -9.34
N LEU A 84 -8.98 1.51 -9.29
CA LEU A 84 -8.14 2.24 -10.25
C LEU A 84 -8.24 1.65 -11.67
N ASP A 85 -8.30 0.32 -11.79
CA ASP A 85 -8.51 -0.38 -13.08
C ASP A 85 -9.88 -0.02 -13.72
N HIS A 86 -10.90 0.26 -12.91
CA HIS A 86 -12.26 0.58 -13.38
C HIS A 86 -12.54 2.09 -13.43
N ALA A 87 -11.60 2.94 -13.03
CA ALA A 87 -11.71 4.39 -13.11
C ALA A 87 -11.62 4.86 -14.56
N ARG A 88 -12.67 5.55 -15.04
CA ARG A 88 -12.80 5.97 -16.45
C ARG A 88 -12.37 7.42 -16.70
N ALA A 89 -11.94 8.13 -15.67
CA ALA A 89 -11.56 9.53 -15.76
C ALA A 89 -10.49 9.80 -16.81
N THR A 90 -10.69 10.85 -17.60
CA THR A 90 -9.77 11.27 -18.66
C THR A 90 -8.64 12.16 -18.15
N HIS A 91 -8.86 12.87 -17.03
CA HIS A 91 -7.89 13.83 -16.48
C HIS A 91 -7.11 13.25 -15.29
N GLY A 92 -7.81 12.64 -14.35
CA GLY A 92 -7.15 12.05 -13.18
C GLY A 92 -8.10 11.35 -12.22
N VAL A 93 -7.51 10.74 -11.21
CA VAL A 93 -8.22 10.00 -10.18
C VAL A 93 -7.87 10.55 -8.79
N VAL A 94 -8.85 10.50 -7.89
CA VAL A 94 -8.65 10.74 -6.46
C VAL A 94 -8.84 9.42 -5.73
N VAL A 95 -7.90 9.06 -4.89
CA VAL A 95 -7.99 7.91 -3.97
C VAL A 95 -8.31 8.42 -2.58
N ILE A 96 -9.33 7.88 -1.94
CA ILE A 96 -9.74 8.25 -0.58
C ILE A 96 -10.36 7.06 0.16
N ASP A 97 -10.15 6.96 1.47
CA ASP A 97 -10.78 5.95 2.33
C ASP A 97 -12.20 6.37 2.72
N ALA A 98 -13.10 5.39 2.89
CA ALA A 98 -14.50 5.63 3.25
C ALA A 98 -14.72 6.04 4.72
N ASP A 99 -13.70 5.90 5.61
CA ASP A 99 -13.84 6.01 7.07
C ASP A 99 -13.93 7.46 7.60
N LEU A 100 -14.01 8.45 6.71
CA LEU A 100 -14.10 9.89 6.99
C LEU A 100 -12.93 10.47 7.82
N GLN A 101 -11.87 9.69 8.05
CA GLN A 101 -10.65 10.22 8.66
C GLN A 101 -9.91 11.17 7.73
N ASP A 102 -9.99 10.93 6.44
CA ASP A 102 -9.49 11.77 5.37
C ASP A 102 -10.69 12.54 4.78
N PRO A 103 -10.85 13.86 5.07
CA PRO A 103 -12.07 14.57 4.70
C PRO A 103 -12.14 14.85 3.20
N PRO A 104 -13.28 14.57 2.53
CA PRO A 104 -13.46 14.85 1.09
C PRO A 104 -13.23 16.33 0.73
N GLU A 105 -13.40 17.23 1.68
CA GLU A 105 -13.21 18.68 1.53
C GLU A 105 -11.77 19.09 1.17
N VAL A 106 -10.80 18.17 1.28
CA VAL A 106 -9.41 18.38 0.84
C VAL A 106 -9.24 18.15 -0.67
N ILE A 107 -10.17 17.44 -1.32
CA ILE A 107 -10.10 17.11 -2.75
C ILE A 107 -9.87 18.37 -3.64
N PRO A 108 -10.59 19.48 -3.45
CA PRO A 108 -10.33 20.69 -4.25
C PRO A 108 -8.88 21.19 -4.18
N ALA A 109 -8.26 21.12 -3.00
CA ALA A 109 -6.85 21.52 -2.84
C ALA A 109 -5.89 20.57 -3.56
N LEU A 110 -6.17 19.26 -3.55
CA LEU A 110 -5.40 18.27 -4.32
C LEU A 110 -5.51 18.53 -5.83
N VAL A 111 -6.72 18.82 -6.31
CA VAL A 111 -6.98 19.12 -7.73
C VAL A 111 -6.30 20.43 -8.14
N ALA A 112 -6.38 21.46 -7.32
CA ALA A 112 -5.71 22.75 -7.57
C ALA A 112 -4.19 22.58 -7.67
N ALA A 113 -3.57 21.84 -6.75
CA ALA A 113 -2.15 21.54 -6.79
C ALA A 113 -1.76 20.78 -8.08
N ALA A 114 -2.61 19.88 -8.55
CA ALA A 114 -2.40 19.18 -9.83
C ALA A 114 -2.46 20.15 -11.03
N GLN A 115 -3.34 21.16 -11.00
CA GLN A 115 -3.43 22.17 -12.05
C GLN A 115 -2.18 23.05 -12.14
N GLU A 116 -1.38 23.13 -11.08
CA GLU A 116 -0.06 23.79 -11.08
C GLU A 116 1.02 22.99 -11.82
N GLY A 117 0.67 21.82 -12.37
CA GLY A 117 1.58 20.98 -13.20
C GLY A 117 2.14 19.76 -12.47
N PHE A 118 1.62 19.42 -11.29
CA PHE A 118 2.00 18.19 -10.59
C PHE A 118 1.12 17.02 -11.02
N ASP A 119 1.73 15.86 -11.25
CA ASP A 119 1.00 14.64 -11.60
C ASP A 119 0.37 13.96 -10.39
N ILE A 120 1.00 14.12 -9.23
CA ILE A 120 0.57 13.50 -7.98
C ILE A 120 0.49 14.58 -6.91
N ALA A 121 -0.70 14.85 -6.39
CA ALA A 121 -0.90 15.66 -5.20
C ALA A 121 -1.35 14.74 -4.06
N TYR A 122 -0.52 14.58 -3.02
CA TYR A 122 -0.83 13.69 -1.91
C TYR A 122 -1.13 14.47 -0.63
N ALA A 123 -2.16 14.00 0.09
CA ALA A 123 -2.55 14.60 1.35
C ALA A 123 -1.54 14.21 2.45
N GLN A 124 -0.93 15.23 3.08
CA GLN A 124 0.04 15.06 4.16
C GLN A 124 -0.55 15.54 5.48
N ARG A 125 -0.51 14.70 6.50
CA ARG A 125 -1.03 15.03 7.83
C ARG A 125 -0.14 16.07 8.51
N SER A 126 -0.71 17.23 8.84
CA SER A 126 0.01 18.34 9.47
C SER A 126 0.23 18.13 10.97
N ILE A 127 -0.69 17.45 11.68
CA ILE A 127 -0.63 17.22 13.12
C ILE A 127 -1.01 15.78 13.47
N ARG A 128 -0.21 15.15 14.35
CA ARG A 128 -0.49 13.85 14.93
C ARG A 128 -0.98 14.02 16.37
N HIS A 129 -2.26 14.28 16.55
CA HIS A 129 -2.86 14.29 17.87
C HIS A 129 -3.03 12.86 18.42
N GLY A 130 -2.52 12.59 19.63
CA GLY A 130 -2.86 11.40 20.41
C GLY A 130 -2.09 10.10 20.10
N GLU A 131 -1.01 10.15 19.29
CA GLU A 131 -0.17 8.95 19.09
C GLU A 131 0.82 8.73 20.24
N ASN A 132 0.84 7.50 20.79
CA ASN A 132 1.79 7.08 21.81
C ASN A 132 3.24 7.19 21.25
N TRP A 133 4.18 7.69 22.06
CA TRP A 133 5.59 7.90 21.68
C TRP A 133 6.22 6.64 21.06
N LEU A 134 5.84 5.44 21.53
CA LEU A 134 6.33 4.16 21.03
C LEU A 134 5.91 3.93 19.55
N LYS A 135 4.64 4.21 19.20
CA LYS A 135 4.14 4.12 17.82
C LYS A 135 4.86 5.10 16.90
N ARG A 136 5.13 6.32 17.39
CA ARG A 136 5.85 7.35 16.63
C ARG A 136 7.30 6.95 16.37
N THR A 137 7.98 6.37 17.37
CA THR A 137 9.39 5.95 17.25
C THR A 137 9.52 4.75 16.32
N THR A 138 8.65 3.75 16.43
CA THR A 138 8.67 2.57 15.54
C THR A 138 8.33 2.95 14.09
N ALA A 139 7.35 3.82 13.86
CA ALA A 139 7.04 4.34 12.53
C ALA A 139 8.23 5.13 11.95
N SER A 140 8.86 6.02 12.74
CA SER A 140 10.04 6.77 12.31
C SER A 140 11.24 5.87 11.99
N MET A 141 11.43 4.78 12.76
CA MET A 141 12.46 3.78 12.50
C MET A 141 12.17 3.03 11.20
N PHE A 142 10.93 2.60 10.98
CA PHE A 142 10.51 1.97 9.72
C PHE A 142 10.80 2.86 8.51
N TYR A 143 10.37 4.13 8.53
CA TYR A 143 10.64 5.04 7.41
C TYR A 143 12.14 5.29 7.21
N ARG A 144 12.95 5.37 8.28
CA ARG A 144 14.42 5.48 8.16
C ARG A 144 15.04 4.24 7.53
N VAL A 145 14.59 3.05 7.93
CA VAL A 145 15.03 1.78 7.35
C VAL A 145 14.66 1.73 5.87
N MET A 146 13.40 2.03 5.53
CA MET A 146 12.92 2.07 4.15
C MET A 146 13.69 3.08 3.29
N GLN A 147 13.96 4.29 3.80
CA GLN A 147 14.76 5.28 3.07
C GLN A 147 16.21 4.85 2.85
N ARG A 148 16.82 4.13 3.80
CA ARG A 148 18.20 3.62 3.64
C ARG A 148 18.28 2.37 2.76
N LEU A 149 17.30 1.49 2.81
CA LEU A 149 17.31 0.20 2.15
C LEU A 149 16.52 0.20 0.82
N GLY A 150 15.53 1.09 0.68
CA GLY A 150 14.65 1.20 -0.50
C GLY A 150 15.29 1.83 -1.74
N GLY A 151 16.59 2.13 -1.71
CA GLY A 151 17.33 2.66 -2.85
C GLY A 151 16.87 4.07 -3.25
N LYS A 152 16.43 4.24 -4.51
CA LYS A 152 16.03 5.54 -5.08
C LYS A 152 14.59 5.98 -4.75
N VAL A 153 13.76 5.07 -4.19
CA VAL A 153 12.36 5.36 -3.89
C VAL A 153 12.22 6.05 -2.54
N GLN A 154 11.86 7.33 -2.56
CA GLN A 154 11.63 8.11 -1.34
C GLN A 154 10.14 8.06 -0.97
N LEU A 155 9.82 7.35 0.11
CA LEU A 155 8.45 7.32 0.64
C LEU A 155 8.16 8.63 1.39
N PRO A 156 7.13 9.41 0.99
CA PRO A 156 6.72 10.58 1.74
C PRO A 156 6.29 10.20 3.16
N ARG A 157 6.69 11.01 4.15
CA ARG A 157 6.32 10.79 5.56
C ARG A 157 4.92 11.31 5.83
N ASP A 158 4.25 10.71 6.80
CA ASP A 158 2.94 11.16 7.30
C ASP A 158 1.82 11.20 6.24
N THR A 159 1.92 10.30 5.24
CA THR A 159 0.94 10.17 4.17
C THR A 159 0.12 8.90 4.29
N GLY A 160 -1.16 8.99 3.92
CA GLY A 160 -2.06 7.87 3.65
C GLY A 160 -2.07 7.49 2.17
N ASP A 161 -3.18 6.88 1.77
CA ASP A 161 -3.47 6.60 0.36
C ASP A 161 -4.15 7.80 -0.31
N PHE A 162 -4.69 8.75 0.48
CA PHE A 162 -5.41 9.92 0.01
C PHE A 162 -4.55 10.81 -0.88
N ARG A 163 -4.89 10.85 -2.16
CA ARG A 163 -4.17 11.60 -3.20
C ARG A 163 -4.97 11.78 -4.48
N TYR A 164 -4.57 12.77 -5.25
CA TYR A 164 -4.87 12.90 -6.67
C TYR A 164 -3.73 12.31 -7.49
N MET A 165 -4.06 11.69 -8.62
CA MET A 165 -3.12 11.24 -9.64
C MET A 165 -3.63 11.63 -11.03
N SER A 166 -2.76 12.22 -11.86
CA SER A 166 -3.07 12.49 -13.27
C SER A 166 -3.29 11.19 -14.06
N ARG A 167 -3.99 11.27 -15.18
CA ARG A 167 -4.23 10.09 -16.03
C ARG A 167 -2.91 9.40 -16.43
N ARG A 168 -1.88 10.16 -16.82
CA ARG A 168 -0.59 9.57 -17.22
C ARG A 168 0.12 8.86 -16.06
N SER A 169 0.03 9.39 -14.84
CA SER A 169 0.61 8.72 -13.68
C SER A 169 -0.18 7.47 -13.25
N LEU A 170 -1.51 7.51 -13.42
CA LEU A 170 -2.36 6.33 -13.23
C LEU A 170 -2.03 5.25 -14.26
N ASP A 171 -1.95 5.60 -15.54
CA ASP A 171 -1.62 4.63 -16.62
C ASP A 171 -0.28 3.95 -16.35
N ALA A 172 0.73 4.70 -15.90
CA ALA A 172 2.01 4.12 -15.50
C ALA A 172 1.87 3.18 -14.29
N LEU A 173 1.08 3.56 -13.27
CA LEU A 173 0.82 2.72 -12.10
C LEU A 173 0.12 1.40 -12.49
N LEU A 174 -0.82 1.45 -13.41
CA LEU A 174 -1.60 0.29 -13.85
C LEU A 174 -0.76 -0.73 -14.63
N THR A 175 0.40 -0.37 -15.16
CA THR A 175 1.34 -1.33 -15.78
C THR A 175 2.00 -2.26 -14.76
N MET A 176 2.07 -1.85 -13.49
CA MET A 176 2.69 -2.61 -12.42
C MET A 176 1.68 -3.59 -11.82
N ARG A 177 1.86 -4.89 -12.09
CA ARG A 177 0.89 -5.95 -11.75
C ARG A 177 1.44 -6.96 -10.75
N GLU A 178 2.36 -6.53 -9.89
CA GLU A 178 2.93 -7.36 -8.85
C GLU A 178 1.88 -7.88 -7.86
N GLN A 179 2.02 -9.14 -7.43
CA GLN A 179 1.09 -9.81 -6.51
C GLN A 179 1.20 -9.26 -5.08
N HIS A 180 2.43 -8.96 -4.65
CA HIS A 180 2.72 -8.39 -3.34
C HIS A 180 2.73 -6.86 -3.44
N ARG A 181 1.52 -6.27 -3.44
CA ARG A 181 1.36 -4.82 -3.62
C ARG A 181 1.52 -4.08 -2.30
N PHE A 182 2.34 -3.04 -2.34
CA PHE A 182 2.43 -2.01 -1.32
C PHE A 182 2.19 -0.66 -2.00
N MET A 183 0.93 -0.22 -2.05
CA MET A 183 0.51 0.92 -2.88
C MET A 183 1.29 2.20 -2.56
N LYS A 184 1.61 2.48 -1.29
CA LYS A 184 2.44 3.65 -0.92
C LYS A 184 3.81 3.63 -1.59
N GLY A 185 4.41 2.45 -1.71
CA GLY A 185 5.66 2.27 -2.43
C GLY A 185 5.50 2.44 -3.94
N LEU A 186 4.45 1.87 -4.52
CA LEU A 186 4.15 1.97 -5.94
C LEU A 186 3.89 3.42 -6.36
N PHE A 187 3.10 4.16 -5.58
CA PHE A 187 2.86 5.58 -5.82
C PHE A 187 4.13 6.43 -5.83
N ALA A 188 5.12 6.08 -5.00
CA ALA A 188 6.40 6.75 -4.99
C ALA A 188 7.33 6.26 -6.12
N TRP A 189 7.19 5.00 -6.51
CA TRP A 189 8.04 4.36 -7.52
C TRP A 189 7.80 4.90 -8.93
N VAL A 190 6.56 5.27 -9.27
CA VAL A 190 6.23 5.86 -10.59
C VAL A 190 7.03 7.13 -10.90
N GLY A 191 7.52 7.86 -9.88
CA GLY A 191 8.53 8.92 -10.05
C GLY A 191 8.06 10.19 -10.74
N PHE A 192 6.75 10.40 -10.92
CA PHE A 192 6.22 11.63 -11.51
C PHE A 192 6.30 12.82 -10.54
N PRO A 193 6.32 14.07 -11.05
CA PRO A 193 6.30 15.27 -10.22
C PRO A 193 5.18 15.22 -9.17
N SER A 194 5.54 15.38 -7.91
CA SER A 194 4.59 15.24 -6.80
C SER A 194 4.69 16.39 -5.81
N VAL A 195 3.56 16.73 -5.19
CA VAL A 195 3.46 17.80 -4.18
C VAL A 195 2.65 17.34 -2.98
N ALA A 196 3.05 17.81 -1.80
CA ALA A 196 2.34 17.57 -0.55
C ALA A 196 1.28 18.66 -0.34
N VAL A 197 0.06 18.25 -0.02
CA VAL A 197 -1.03 19.15 0.41
C VAL A 197 -1.28 18.88 1.89
N PRO A 198 -0.92 19.80 2.80
CA PRO A 198 -1.11 19.61 4.23
C PRO A 198 -2.61 19.63 4.59
N TYR A 199 -3.04 18.72 5.46
CA TYR A 199 -4.40 18.70 6.00
C TYR A 199 -4.43 18.19 7.44
N GLU A 200 -5.50 18.52 8.15
CA GLU A 200 -5.77 18.00 9.49
C GLU A 200 -6.66 16.76 9.39
N ARG A 201 -6.19 15.67 10.01
CA ARG A 201 -6.93 14.43 10.02
C ARG A 201 -8.07 14.49 11.04
N ALA A 202 -9.28 14.17 10.60
CA ALA A 202 -10.43 14.06 11.48
C ALA A 202 -10.33 12.79 12.38
N PRO A 203 -10.93 12.80 13.58
CA PRO A 203 -11.13 11.58 14.33
C PRO A 203 -12.04 10.63 13.54
N ARG A 204 -11.85 9.31 13.73
CA ARG A 204 -12.66 8.31 13.03
C ARG A 204 -14.14 8.48 13.40
N ALA A 205 -15.03 8.52 12.40
CA ALA A 205 -16.47 8.72 12.61
C ALA A 205 -17.12 7.49 13.28
N ALA A 206 -16.70 6.25 12.90
CA ALA A 206 -17.18 5.00 13.48
C ALA A 206 -16.16 3.86 13.31
N GLY A 207 -16.35 2.75 14.05
CA GLY A 207 -15.55 1.53 13.95
C GLY A 207 -14.30 1.48 14.84
N GLU A 208 -13.84 0.26 15.13
CA GLU A 208 -12.65 0.01 15.95
C GLU A 208 -11.38 -0.10 15.13
N THR A 209 -10.22 0.15 15.78
CA THR A 209 -8.91 -0.03 15.14
C THR A 209 -8.63 -1.50 14.89
N LYS A 210 -8.74 -1.95 13.64
CA LYS A 210 -8.51 -3.35 13.20
C LYS A 210 -7.02 -3.76 13.17
N TRP A 211 -6.10 -2.87 13.57
CA TRP A 211 -4.65 -3.07 13.53
C TRP A 211 -4.09 -3.52 14.88
N ASN A 212 -3.45 -4.70 14.90
CA ASN A 212 -2.63 -5.14 16.02
C ASN A 212 -1.12 -5.10 15.63
N TYR A 213 -0.23 -5.26 16.61
CA TYR A 213 1.23 -5.20 16.40
C TYR A 213 1.72 -6.25 15.39
N TRP A 214 1.11 -7.43 15.35
CA TRP A 214 1.47 -8.49 14.41
C TRP A 214 1.15 -8.11 12.95
N LYS A 215 0.00 -7.49 12.72
CA LYS A 215 -0.37 -6.97 11.38
C LYS A 215 0.57 -5.85 10.94
N LEU A 216 0.96 -4.95 11.85
CA LEU A 216 1.92 -3.88 11.56
C LEU A 216 3.31 -4.45 11.25
N TRP A 217 3.75 -5.48 11.96
CA TRP A 217 5.01 -6.17 11.70
C TRP A 217 5.01 -6.82 10.31
N ASN A 218 3.96 -7.57 9.97
CA ASN A 218 3.83 -8.21 8.66
C ASN A 218 3.78 -7.18 7.53
N LEU A 219 3.03 -6.07 7.68
CA LEU A 219 3.03 -4.97 6.71
C LEU A 219 4.43 -4.36 6.55
N SER A 220 5.18 -4.23 7.64
CA SER A 220 6.55 -3.71 7.58
C SER A 220 7.49 -4.66 6.85
N LEU A 221 7.39 -5.95 7.12
CA LEU A 221 8.15 -6.98 6.39
C LEU A 221 7.77 -6.97 4.91
N GLU A 222 6.49 -6.91 4.60
CA GLU A 222 6.00 -6.85 3.23
C GLU A 222 6.55 -5.63 2.48
N GLY A 223 6.49 -4.46 3.09
CA GLY A 223 7.08 -3.24 2.51
C GLY A 223 8.58 -3.36 2.28
N ILE A 224 9.35 -3.89 3.24
CA ILE A 224 10.80 -4.06 3.11
C ILE A 224 11.12 -5.06 2.00
N THR A 225 10.52 -6.25 2.02
CA THR A 225 10.86 -7.33 1.09
C THR A 225 10.32 -7.11 -0.34
N SER A 226 9.30 -6.26 -0.52
CA SER A 226 8.79 -5.90 -1.84
C SER A 226 9.68 -4.85 -2.55
N PHE A 227 10.33 -3.96 -1.80
CA PHE A 227 11.11 -2.85 -2.40
C PHE A 227 12.61 -2.97 -2.21
N THR A 228 13.11 -3.95 -1.49
CA THR A 228 14.54 -4.10 -1.26
C THR A 228 14.98 -5.55 -1.09
N VAL A 229 16.15 -5.85 -1.62
CA VAL A 229 16.87 -7.11 -1.39
C VAL A 229 17.87 -7.01 -0.21
N ALA A 230 17.75 -5.95 0.61
CA ALA A 230 18.67 -5.70 1.71
C ALA A 230 18.73 -6.83 2.75
N PRO A 231 17.62 -7.47 3.17
CA PRO A 231 17.68 -8.63 4.07
C PRO A 231 18.56 -9.77 3.51
N LEU A 232 18.48 -10.00 2.19
CA LEU A 232 19.28 -11.01 1.52
C LEU A 232 20.79 -10.63 1.53
N LYS A 233 21.11 -9.34 1.29
CA LYS A 233 22.49 -8.84 1.39
C LYS A 233 23.02 -8.93 2.81
N ILE A 234 22.22 -8.62 3.83
CA ILE A 234 22.60 -8.76 5.25
C ILE A 234 22.95 -10.21 5.56
N ALA A 235 22.13 -11.17 5.11
CA ALA A 235 22.41 -12.59 5.26
C ALA A 235 23.74 -12.98 4.59
N THR A 236 24.03 -12.47 3.38
CA THR A 236 25.29 -12.69 2.67
C THR A 236 26.49 -12.15 3.45
N TYR A 237 26.41 -10.90 3.94
CA TYR A 237 27.52 -10.31 4.72
C TYR A 237 27.73 -11.02 6.06
N LEU A 238 26.65 -11.43 6.72
CA LEU A 238 26.71 -12.21 7.95
C LEU A 238 27.36 -13.57 7.69
N GLY A 239 26.97 -14.25 6.62
CA GLY A 239 27.58 -15.52 6.21
C GLY A 239 29.07 -15.38 5.88
N LEU A 240 29.46 -14.35 5.13
CA LEU A 240 30.87 -14.04 4.83
C LEU A 240 31.68 -13.76 6.10
N ALA A 241 31.18 -12.92 7.00
CA ALA A 241 31.84 -12.62 8.26
C ALA A 241 32.03 -13.90 9.11
N THR A 242 30.96 -14.70 9.21
CA THR A 242 30.99 -15.96 9.95
C THR A 242 32.00 -16.94 9.34
N ALA A 243 32.04 -17.09 8.01
CA ALA A 243 33.00 -17.95 7.32
C ALA A 243 34.45 -17.44 7.52
N PHE A 244 34.66 -16.13 7.50
CA PHE A 244 35.97 -15.54 7.74
C PHE A 244 36.50 -15.84 9.16
N PHE A 245 35.67 -15.61 10.19
CA PHE A 245 36.05 -15.90 11.58
C PHE A 245 36.22 -17.40 11.83
N ALA A 246 35.34 -18.24 11.23
CA ALA A 246 35.52 -19.69 11.28
C ALA A 246 36.85 -20.15 10.63
N GLY A 247 37.23 -19.55 9.49
CA GLY A 247 38.49 -19.80 8.83
C GLY A 247 39.69 -19.41 9.67
N LEU A 248 39.66 -18.25 10.32
CA LEU A 248 40.71 -17.81 11.26
C LEU A 248 40.81 -18.75 12.46
N TYR A 249 39.69 -19.17 13.03
CA TYR A 249 39.67 -20.11 14.14
C TYR A 249 40.23 -21.49 13.72
N LEU A 250 39.87 -21.98 12.55
CA LEU A 250 40.41 -23.21 12.00
C LEU A 250 41.92 -23.12 11.81
N LEU A 251 42.45 -22.01 11.25
CA LEU A 251 43.87 -21.79 11.08
C LEU A 251 44.59 -21.79 12.42
N GLN A 252 44.05 -21.08 13.42
CA GLN A 252 44.59 -21.08 14.77
C GLN A 252 44.62 -22.49 15.38
N LEU A 253 43.54 -23.27 15.19
CA LEU A 253 43.47 -24.64 15.70
C LEU A 253 44.55 -25.54 15.08
N VAL A 254 44.71 -25.45 13.74
CA VAL A 254 45.72 -26.23 13.02
C VAL A 254 47.12 -25.87 13.50
N VAL A 255 47.49 -24.58 13.56
CA VAL A 255 48.79 -24.10 14.04
C VAL A 255 49.05 -24.56 15.46
N ARG A 256 48.07 -24.38 16.37
CA ARG A 256 48.18 -24.83 17.78
C ARG A 256 48.40 -26.33 17.91
N THR A 257 47.66 -27.12 17.14
CA THR A 257 47.74 -28.59 17.17
C THR A 257 49.10 -29.08 16.67
N LEU A 258 49.67 -28.47 15.60
CA LEU A 258 50.96 -28.81 15.04
C LEU A 258 52.14 -28.50 15.98
N PHE A 259 52.08 -27.38 16.71
CA PHE A 259 53.22 -26.93 17.56
C PHE A 259 53.09 -27.32 19.03
N PHE A 260 51.86 -27.51 19.57
CA PHE A 260 51.64 -27.71 21.02
C PHE A 260 50.85 -28.99 21.36
N GLY A 261 50.49 -29.80 20.36
CA GLY A 261 49.68 -30.99 20.58
C GLY A 261 48.21 -30.67 20.83
N ASN A 262 47.36 -31.72 20.92
CA ASN A 262 45.93 -31.55 21.09
C ASN A 262 45.47 -31.98 22.50
N PRO A 263 45.20 -31.08 23.45
CA PRO A 263 44.49 -31.45 24.67
C PRO A 263 43.01 -31.66 24.37
N THR A 264 42.47 -32.82 24.68
CA THR A 264 41.10 -33.29 24.40
C THR A 264 39.96 -32.48 25.06
N ALA A 265 40.23 -31.31 25.57
CA ALA A 265 39.25 -30.40 26.15
C ALA A 265 38.67 -29.44 25.11
N GLY A 266 37.62 -29.82 24.39
CA GLY A 266 37.07 -28.95 23.32
C GLY A 266 35.55 -29.12 23.04
N TYR A 267 34.86 -30.04 23.73
CA TYR A 267 33.45 -30.32 23.45
C TYR A 267 32.54 -29.06 23.58
N PRO A 268 32.60 -28.23 24.62
CA PRO A 268 31.75 -27.05 24.73
C PRO A 268 31.99 -26.02 23.62
N SER A 269 33.25 -25.79 23.24
CA SER A 269 33.59 -24.86 22.15
C SER A 269 33.18 -25.37 20.79
N LEU A 270 33.35 -26.68 20.50
CA LEU A 270 32.85 -27.30 19.29
C LEU A 270 31.33 -27.17 19.17
N MET A 271 30.61 -27.48 20.26
CA MET A 271 29.15 -27.40 20.28
C MET A 271 28.67 -25.96 20.08
N ALA A 272 29.31 -24.98 20.73
CA ALA A 272 28.97 -23.57 20.56
C ALA A 272 29.17 -23.11 19.10
N VAL A 273 30.26 -23.51 18.44
CA VAL A 273 30.52 -23.16 17.03
C VAL A 273 29.50 -23.83 16.11
N VAL A 274 29.18 -25.12 16.32
CA VAL A 274 28.19 -25.84 15.50
C VAL A 274 26.80 -25.21 15.65
N LEU A 275 26.36 -24.90 16.87
CA LEU A 275 25.07 -24.27 17.12
C LEU A 275 25.00 -22.86 16.50
N PHE A 276 26.08 -22.06 16.62
CA PHE A 276 26.13 -20.73 16.01
C PHE A 276 26.08 -20.81 14.47
N LEU A 277 26.90 -21.65 13.85
CA LEU A 277 26.88 -21.84 12.40
C LEU A 277 25.53 -22.38 11.91
N GLY A 278 24.97 -23.36 12.61
CA GLY A 278 23.62 -23.89 12.31
C GLY A 278 22.55 -22.81 12.41
N GLY A 279 22.61 -21.98 13.44
CA GLY A 279 21.68 -20.83 13.60
C GLY A 279 21.77 -19.82 12.46
N VAL A 280 22.99 -19.43 12.06
CA VAL A 280 23.20 -18.52 10.91
C VAL A 280 22.70 -19.13 9.60
N GLN A 281 22.96 -20.44 9.38
CA GLN A 281 22.46 -21.15 8.20
C GLN A 281 20.93 -21.18 8.14
N LEU A 282 20.27 -21.54 9.25
CA LEU A 282 18.80 -21.58 9.30
C LEU A 282 18.18 -20.21 9.09
N MET A 283 18.76 -19.16 9.67
CA MET A 283 18.30 -17.78 9.44
C MET A 283 18.45 -17.36 7.98
N THR A 284 19.57 -17.67 7.35
CA THR A 284 19.82 -17.38 5.93
C THR A 284 18.82 -18.12 5.02
N LEU A 285 18.59 -19.42 5.28
CA LEU A 285 17.60 -20.21 4.56
C LEU A 285 16.18 -19.67 4.74
N GLY A 286 15.82 -19.18 5.93
CA GLY A 286 14.54 -18.54 6.19
C GLY A 286 14.34 -17.28 5.34
N ILE A 287 15.36 -16.42 5.24
CA ILE A 287 15.33 -15.22 4.40
C ILE A 287 15.20 -15.60 2.90
N ILE A 288 15.98 -16.57 2.44
CA ILE A 288 15.89 -17.07 1.05
C ILE A 288 14.48 -17.64 0.78
N GLY A 289 13.93 -18.40 1.73
CA GLY A 289 12.59 -18.98 1.63
C GLY A 289 11.50 -17.91 1.46
N GLU A 290 11.59 -16.78 2.17
CA GLU A 290 10.66 -15.66 2.02
C GLU A 290 10.68 -15.08 0.60
N TYR A 291 11.87 -14.82 0.04
CA TYR A 291 11.99 -14.31 -1.35
C TYR A 291 11.55 -15.35 -2.38
N LEU A 292 11.89 -16.63 -2.17
CA LEU A 292 11.45 -17.71 -3.06
C LEU A 292 9.92 -17.85 -3.05
N GLY A 293 9.29 -17.73 -1.90
CA GLY A 293 7.83 -17.73 -1.77
C GLY A 293 7.18 -16.57 -2.55
N ARG A 294 7.79 -15.39 -2.56
CA ARG A 294 7.33 -14.24 -3.35
C ARG A 294 7.48 -14.49 -4.85
N ILE A 295 8.66 -14.97 -5.29
CA ILE A 295 8.89 -15.37 -6.69
C ILE A 295 7.86 -16.40 -7.13
N PHE A 296 7.58 -17.41 -6.30
CA PHE A 296 6.58 -18.43 -6.58
C PHE A 296 5.16 -17.82 -6.76
N ASN A 297 4.77 -16.82 -5.97
CA ASN A 297 3.49 -16.16 -6.16
C ASN A 297 3.44 -15.35 -7.46
N GLU A 298 4.51 -14.64 -7.81
CA GLU A 298 4.61 -13.88 -9.07
C GLU A 298 4.58 -14.80 -10.29
N THR A 299 5.30 -15.92 -10.25
CA THR A 299 5.37 -16.86 -11.41
C THR A 299 4.07 -17.60 -11.68
N LYS A 300 3.16 -17.68 -10.70
CA LYS A 300 1.82 -18.26 -10.93
C LYS A 300 0.96 -17.47 -11.90
N GLY A 301 1.22 -16.18 -12.10
CA GLY A 301 0.47 -15.32 -12.99
C GLY A 301 -1.04 -15.25 -12.69
N ARG A 302 -1.45 -15.44 -11.44
CA ARG A 302 -2.86 -15.34 -11.05
C ARG A 302 -3.33 -13.90 -11.17
N PRO A 303 -4.60 -13.63 -11.58
CA PRO A 303 -5.14 -12.28 -11.55
C PRO A 303 -5.13 -11.75 -10.10
N LEU A 304 -4.89 -10.45 -9.95
CA LEU A 304 -4.83 -9.80 -8.63
C LEU A 304 -6.15 -9.93 -7.86
N TYR A 305 -7.26 -9.85 -8.59
CA TYR A 305 -8.61 -9.96 -8.05
C TYR A 305 -9.55 -10.60 -9.07
N LEU A 306 -10.73 -10.99 -8.61
CA LEU A 306 -11.83 -11.46 -9.46
C LEU A 306 -13.04 -10.59 -9.15
N VAL A 307 -13.65 -10.04 -10.21
CA VAL A 307 -14.89 -9.25 -10.10
C VAL A 307 -16.09 -10.19 -10.20
N GLU A 308 -16.92 -10.19 -9.17
CA GLU A 308 -18.19 -10.89 -9.18
C GLU A 308 -19.27 -10.08 -9.93
N ARG A 309 -19.30 -8.75 -9.69
CA ARG A 309 -20.25 -7.85 -10.33
C ARG A 309 -19.65 -6.47 -10.54
N HIS A 310 -19.86 -5.92 -11.73
CA HIS A 310 -19.50 -4.54 -12.07
C HIS A 310 -20.71 -3.80 -12.57
N LEU A 311 -21.00 -2.64 -11.99
CA LEU A 311 -21.99 -1.67 -12.44
C LEU A 311 -21.25 -0.38 -12.77
N PRO A 312 -21.08 -0.04 -14.07
CA PRO A 312 -20.44 1.22 -14.45
C PRO A 312 -21.36 2.40 -14.13
N SER A 313 -20.78 3.57 -13.87
CA SER A 313 -21.55 4.82 -13.75
C SER A 313 -22.28 5.11 -15.05
N THR A 314 -23.49 5.64 -14.95
CA THR A 314 -24.36 5.99 -16.10
C THR A 314 -24.48 7.49 -16.31
N ALA A 315 -23.64 8.28 -15.64
CA ALA A 315 -23.63 9.75 -15.70
C ALA A 315 -23.60 10.31 -17.13
N ASP A 316 -23.01 9.56 -18.06
CA ASP A 316 -22.98 9.90 -19.48
C ASP A 316 -24.37 9.93 -20.16
N ARG A 317 -25.37 9.24 -19.58
CA ARG A 317 -26.72 9.15 -20.17
C ARG A 317 -27.59 10.34 -19.78
N GLU A 318 -27.34 11.01 -18.66
CA GLU A 318 -28.16 12.13 -18.18
C GLU A 318 -27.80 13.46 -18.81
N VAL A 319 -26.51 13.71 -19.12
CA VAL A 319 -26.07 14.95 -19.79
C VAL A 319 -26.67 15.06 -21.19
N SER A 320 -26.93 13.93 -21.86
CA SER A 320 -27.59 13.91 -23.19
C SER A 320 -29.10 14.13 -23.14
N ARG A 321 -29.72 14.11 -21.93
CA ARG A 321 -31.18 14.29 -21.75
C ARG A 321 -31.56 15.67 -21.23
N ARG A 322 -30.63 16.56 -20.90
CA ARG A 322 -30.96 17.96 -20.61
C ARG A 322 -31.20 18.67 -21.94
N PRO A 323 -32.47 19.12 -22.24
CA PRO A 323 -32.68 19.92 -23.42
C PRO A 323 -31.85 21.20 -23.32
N ALA A 324 -31.23 21.58 -24.43
CA ALA A 324 -30.57 22.87 -24.55
C ALA A 324 -31.59 23.96 -24.21
N ALA A 325 -31.35 24.71 -23.14
CA ALA A 325 -32.16 25.84 -22.73
C ALA A 325 -31.79 27.08 -23.57
#